data_53de57b3385ab1fb3c3bde32b9b2776d
#
_entry.id   53de57b3385ab1fb3c3bde32b9b2776d
#
_cell.length_a   1.000
_cell.length_b   1.000
_cell.length_c   1.000
_cell.angle_alpha   90.00
_cell.angle_beta   90.00
_cell.angle_gamma   90.00
#
_symmetry.space_group_name_H-M   'P 1'
#
loop_
_entity.id
_entity.type
_entity.pdbx_description
1 polymer ?
#
loop_
_entity_poly.entity_id
_entity_poly.type
_entity_poly.pdbx_seq_one_letter_code
_entity_poly.pdbx_strand_id
1 'polypeptide(L)'
;MLNDRDRQLVEAARDAIKRRYRNDWQEVGAALRTRDGHVYTGVNLDAYLGRMAVCAEAVALGRAVTESGEGGIDTIVAVRHPEPSESDRAIVVVSPCGSCRELIWDYDRNARVIVPSENGPVIAAICDLLPNKYSRERTL
;
A
#
# COMPACT_ATOMS: atom_id res chain seq x y z
N MET A 1 -6.46 -8.07 14.61
CA MET A 1 -5.69 -9.23 14.11
C MET A 1 -6.04 -9.47 12.64
N LEU A 2 -5.06 -9.85 11.86
CA LEU A 2 -5.28 -10.13 10.44
C LEU A 2 -5.95 -11.48 10.24
N ASN A 3 -6.93 -11.54 9.33
CA ASN A 3 -7.50 -12.82 8.88
C ASN A 3 -6.61 -13.43 7.78
N ASP A 4 -6.98 -14.61 7.28
CA ASP A 4 -6.20 -15.32 6.26
C ASP A 4 -6.07 -14.52 4.96
N ARG A 5 -7.13 -13.86 4.54
CA ARG A 5 -7.11 -13.03 3.31
C ARG A 5 -6.18 -11.83 3.47
N ASP A 6 -6.15 -11.24 4.67
CA ASP A 6 -5.25 -10.12 4.96
C ASP A 6 -3.79 -10.59 4.94
N ARG A 7 -3.49 -11.76 5.53
CA ARG A 7 -2.15 -12.33 5.49
C ARG A 7 -1.71 -12.66 4.06
N GLN A 8 -2.61 -13.20 3.24
CA GLN A 8 -2.34 -13.45 1.83
C GLN A 8 -2.02 -12.16 1.07
N LEU A 9 -2.70 -11.07 1.41
CA LEU A 9 -2.43 -9.76 0.80
C LEU A 9 -1.03 -9.26 1.15
N VAL A 10 -0.61 -9.42 2.40
CA VAL A 10 0.76 -9.11 2.83
C VAL A 10 1.77 -9.92 2.01
N GLU A 11 1.52 -11.22 1.85
CA GLU A 11 2.42 -12.09 1.07
C GLU A 11 2.46 -11.69 -0.41
N ALA A 12 1.35 -11.26 -0.99
CA ALA A 12 1.33 -10.75 -2.37
C ALA A 12 2.23 -9.53 -2.53
N ALA A 13 2.20 -8.60 -1.55
CA ALA A 13 3.09 -7.44 -1.55
C ALA A 13 4.56 -7.85 -1.41
N ARG A 14 4.84 -8.80 -0.51
CA ARG A 14 6.20 -9.32 -0.32
C ARG A 14 6.74 -9.97 -1.59
N ASP A 15 5.94 -10.80 -2.25
CA ASP A 15 6.32 -11.46 -3.49
C ASP A 15 6.62 -10.46 -4.61
N ALA A 16 5.83 -9.39 -4.70
CA ALA A 16 6.05 -8.34 -5.69
C ALA A 16 7.42 -7.69 -5.53
N ILE A 17 7.78 -7.30 -4.31
CA ILE A 17 9.07 -6.64 -4.09
C ILE A 17 10.24 -7.62 -4.16
N LYS A 18 10.07 -8.87 -3.72
CA LYS A 18 11.11 -9.89 -3.88
C LYS A 18 11.52 -10.05 -5.33
N ARG A 19 10.56 -10.06 -6.24
CA ARG A 19 10.83 -10.24 -7.67
C ARG A 19 11.47 -9.03 -8.32
N ARG A 20 11.27 -7.84 -7.77
CA ARG A 20 11.64 -6.57 -8.41
C ARG A 20 12.61 -5.72 -7.59
N TYR A 21 13.05 -6.24 -6.46
CA TYR A 21 13.96 -5.49 -5.59
C TYR A 21 15.21 -5.04 -6.34
N ARG A 22 15.54 -3.77 -6.18
CA ARG A 22 16.76 -3.17 -6.70
C ARG A 22 17.20 -2.11 -5.70
N ASN A 23 18.38 -2.33 -5.11
CA ASN A 23 18.90 -1.45 -4.07
C ASN A 23 18.94 0.01 -4.53
N ASP A 24 18.52 0.92 -3.66
CA ASP A 24 18.42 2.36 -3.92
C ASP A 24 17.49 2.71 -5.09
N TRP A 25 16.58 1.81 -5.45
CA TRP A 25 15.65 2.01 -6.55
C TRP A 25 14.26 1.44 -6.21
N GLN A 26 14.02 0.17 -6.39
CA GLN A 26 12.75 -0.47 -5.99
C GLN A 26 12.93 -1.16 -4.65
N GLU A 27 12.31 -0.62 -3.60
CA GLU A 27 12.49 -1.12 -2.22
C GLU A 27 11.17 -1.43 -1.51
N VAL A 28 10.04 -0.97 -2.04
CA VAL A 28 8.72 -1.14 -1.43
C VAL A 28 7.78 -1.85 -2.39
N GLY A 29 7.07 -2.83 -1.86
CA GLY A 29 5.98 -3.50 -2.58
C GLY A 29 4.65 -3.18 -1.93
N ALA A 30 3.60 -3.15 -2.73
CA ALA A 30 2.25 -2.97 -2.23
C ALA A 30 1.30 -3.98 -2.87
N ALA A 31 0.23 -4.26 -2.17
CA ALA A 31 -0.86 -5.07 -2.68
C ALA A 31 -2.20 -4.46 -2.24
N LEU A 32 -3.15 -4.48 -3.14
CA LEU A 32 -4.47 -3.93 -2.94
C LEU A 32 -5.50 -4.98 -3.37
N ARG A 33 -6.50 -5.20 -2.53
CA ARG A 33 -7.66 -6.04 -2.87
C ARG A 33 -8.84 -5.12 -3.10
N THR A 34 -9.47 -5.27 -4.26
CA THR A 34 -10.72 -4.57 -4.56
C THR A 34 -11.89 -5.23 -3.85
N ARG A 35 -13.05 -4.55 -3.80
CA ARG A 35 -14.23 -5.09 -3.11
C ARG A 35 -14.81 -6.32 -3.79
N ASP A 36 -14.55 -6.49 -5.09
CA ASP A 36 -14.92 -7.71 -5.82
C ASP A 36 -13.88 -8.83 -5.69
N GLY A 37 -12.84 -8.63 -4.88
CA GLY A 37 -11.90 -9.68 -4.49
C GLY A 37 -10.66 -9.82 -5.36
N HIS A 38 -10.48 -8.99 -6.38
CA HIS A 38 -9.26 -9.01 -7.20
C HIS A 38 -8.10 -8.36 -6.48
N VAL A 39 -6.90 -8.88 -6.71
CA VAL A 39 -5.66 -8.38 -6.08
C VAL A 39 -4.75 -7.77 -7.15
N TYR A 40 -4.28 -6.56 -6.86
CA TYR A 40 -3.32 -5.84 -7.71
C TYR A 40 -2.10 -5.48 -6.89
N THR A 41 -0.93 -5.70 -7.46
CA THR A 41 0.34 -5.39 -6.80
C THR A 41 1.08 -4.28 -7.54
N GLY A 42 2.00 -3.64 -6.84
CA GLY A 42 2.87 -2.64 -7.42
C GLY A 42 4.16 -2.55 -6.63
N VAL A 43 5.20 -2.04 -7.26
CA VAL A 43 6.44 -1.65 -6.58
C VAL A 43 6.64 -0.16 -6.81
N ASN A 44 7.37 0.50 -5.91
CA ASN A 44 7.64 1.92 -6.05
C ASN A 44 8.47 2.19 -7.31
N LEU A 45 8.26 3.35 -7.88
CA LEU A 45 9.11 3.88 -8.95
C LEU A 45 9.93 5.01 -8.36
N ASP A 46 11.23 4.82 -8.25
CA ASP A 46 12.12 5.91 -7.91
C ASP A 46 12.45 6.71 -9.17
N ALA A 47 12.97 7.90 -9.00
CA ALA A 47 13.29 8.77 -10.11
C ALA A 47 14.44 9.70 -9.72
N TYR A 48 15.23 10.11 -10.72
CA TYR A 48 16.30 11.09 -10.48
C TYR A 48 15.74 12.43 -10.00
N LEU A 49 14.54 12.81 -10.48
CA LEU A 49 13.80 13.94 -9.93
C LEU A 49 12.84 13.41 -8.87
N GLY A 50 13.10 13.72 -7.59
CA GLY A 50 12.36 13.15 -6.47
C GLY A 50 10.85 13.35 -6.54
N ARG A 51 10.38 14.49 -7.09
CA ARG A 51 8.94 14.76 -7.25
C ARG A 51 8.25 13.82 -8.25
N MET A 52 9.03 13.11 -9.08
CA MET A 52 8.51 12.15 -10.06
C MET A 52 8.44 10.75 -9.48
N ALA A 53 9.00 10.53 -8.29
CA ALA A 53 8.93 9.24 -7.62
C ALA A 53 7.47 8.90 -7.27
N VAL A 54 7.13 7.62 -7.40
CA VAL A 54 5.77 7.12 -7.15
C VAL A 54 5.82 6.00 -6.15
N CYS A 55 5.01 6.10 -5.10
CA CYS A 55 4.93 5.06 -4.07
C CYS A 55 4.30 3.78 -4.64
N ALA A 56 4.67 2.64 -4.06
CA ALA A 56 4.15 1.34 -4.47
C ALA A 56 2.62 1.26 -4.39
N GLU A 57 2.02 1.88 -3.39
CA GLU A 57 0.56 1.91 -3.21
C GLU A 57 -0.12 2.62 -4.40
N ALA A 58 0.45 3.72 -4.87
CA ALA A 58 -0.08 4.44 -6.02
C ALA A 58 0.02 3.61 -7.31
N VAL A 59 1.11 2.84 -7.48
CA VAL A 59 1.26 1.94 -8.62
C VAL A 59 0.21 0.83 -8.57
N ALA A 60 0.01 0.20 -7.41
CA ALA A 60 -1.02 -0.83 -7.23
C ALA A 60 -2.42 -0.28 -7.50
N LEU A 61 -2.72 0.91 -6.99
CA LEU A 61 -4.00 1.57 -7.21
C LEU A 61 -4.20 1.94 -8.68
N GLY A 62 -3.17 2.45 -9.34
CA GLY A 62 -3.21 2.75 -10.77
C GLY A 62 -3.54 1.53 -11.61
N ARG A 63 -2.96 0.38 -11.26
CA ARG A 63 -3.29 -0.90 -11.90
C ARG A 63 -4.75 -1.29 -11.67
N ALA A 64 -5.22 -1.20 -10.44
CA ALA A 64 -6.60 -1.55 -10.09
C ALA A 64 -7.60 -0.69 -10.87
N VAL A 65 -7.39 0.61 -10.90
CA VAL A 65 -8.26 1.55 -11.63
C VAL A 65 -8.22 1.28 -13.12
N THR A 66 -7.04 1.02 -13.68
CA THR A 66 -6.85 0.79 -15.11
C THR A 66 -7.49 -0.54 -15.56
N GLU A 67 -7.33 -1.59 -14.75
CA GLU A 67 -7.73 -2.95 -15.14
C GLU A 67 -9.15 -3.32 -14.72
N SER A 68 -9.65 -2.77 -13.58
CA SER A 68 -10.97 -3.14 -13.06
C SER A 68 -11.95 -1.98 -12.95
N GLY A 69 -11.51 -0.73 -13.13
CA GLY A 69 -12.38 0.43 -13.04
C GLY A 69 -12.78 0.77 -11.61
N GLU A 70 -14.05 0.69 -11.26
CA GLU A 70 -14.62 1.20 -10.02
C GLU A 70 -14.66 0.18 -8.87
N GLY A 71 -13.72 -0.76 -8.83
CA GLY A 71 -13.72 -1.82 -7.81
C GLY A 71 -13.54 -1.36 -6.37
N GLY A 72 -13.15 -0.12 -6.13
CA GLY A 72 -12.88 0.41 -4.80
C GLY A 72 -11.67 -0.25 -4.14
N ILE A 73 -11.44 0.07 -2.86
CA ILE A 73 -10.35 -0.51 -2.08
C ILE A 73 -10.93 -1.19 -0.85
N ASP A 74 -10.95 -2.52 -0.85
CA ASP A 74 -11.30 -3.26 0.36
C ASP A 74 -10.16 -3.17 1.37
N THR A 75 -8.95 -3.56 0.98
CA THR A 75 -7.77 -3.56 1.87
C THR A 75 -6.51 -3.27 1.04
N ILE A 76 -5.59 -2.54 1.63
CA ILE A 76 -4.28 -2.22 1.02
C ILE A 76 -3.17 -2.36 2.04
N VAL A 77 -1.99 -2.77 1.58
CA VAL A 77 -0.79 -2.92 2.40
C VAL A 77 0.45 -2.56 1.60
N ALA A 78 1.46 -2.04 2.31
CA ALA A 78 2.80 -1.86 1.76
C ALA A 78 3.83 -2.56 2.65
N VAL A 79 4.87 -3.07 2.03
CA VAL A 79 5.99 -3.74 2.71
C VAL A 79 7.32 -3.18 2.20
N ARG A 80 8.31 -3.17 3.07
CA ARG A 80 9.65 -2.68 2.74
C ARG A 80 10.63 -3.84 2.72
N HIS A 81 11.40 -3.94 1.64
CA HIS A 81 12.51 -4.89 1.53
C HIS A 81 13.74 -4.30 2.25
N PRO A 82 14.48 -5.09 3.04
CA PRO A 82 15.68 -4.60 3.71
C PRO A 82 16.79 -4.26 2.72
N GLU A 83 17.61 -3.28 3.08
CA GLU A 83 18.82 -2.95 2.33
C GLU A 83 19.88 -4.04 2.52
N PRO A 84 20.86 -4.17 1.61
CA PRO A 84 21.91 -5.19 1.73
C PRO A 84 22.70 -5.14 3.02
N SER A 85 22.85 -3.95 3.62
CA SER A 85 23.59 -3.75 4.87
C SER A 85 22.82 -4.15 6.12
N GLU A 86 21.52 -4.34 6.04
CA GLU A 86 20.70 -4.70 7.20
C GLU A 86 20.84 -6.19 7.52
N SER A 87 21.11 -6.50 8.79
CA SER A 87 21.24 -7.89 9.24
C SER A 87 19.90 -8.61 9.31
N ASP A 88 18.84 -7.91 9.72
CA ASP A 88 17.49 -8.44 9.68
C ASP A 88 16.98 -8.42 8.23
N ARG A 89 16.67 -9.60 7.71
CA ARG A 89 16.25 -9.77 6.31
C ARG A 89 14.74 -9.82 6.13
N ALA A 90 13.97 -9.53 7.17
CA ALA A 90 12.51 -9.56 7.09
C ALA A 90 11.99 -8.43 6.18
N ILE A 91 11.00 -8.76 5.36
CA ILE A 91 10.26 -7.79 4.56
C ILE A 91 9.05 -7.39 5.39
N VAL A 92 9.11 -6.21 5.98
CA VAL A 92 8.17 -5.79 7.03
C VAL A 92 7.07 -4.90 6.48
N VAL A 93 5.90 -4.98 7.10
CA VAL A 93 4.80 -4.05 6.81
C VAL A 93 5.21 -2.65 7.24
N VAL A 94 4.94 -1.67 6.39
CA VAL A 94 5.15 -0.25 6.68
C VAL A 94 3.85 0.52 6.53
N SER A 95 3.76 1.64 7.24
CA SER A 95 2.61 2.53 7.11
C SER A 95 2.67 3.27 5.77
N PRO A 96 1.51 3.58 5.18
CA PRO A 96 1.49 4.43 4.00
C PRO A 96 1.97 5.85 4.35
N CYS A 97 2.72 6.47 3.44
CA CYS A 97 3.11 7.86 3.60
C CYS A 97 1.90 8.80 3.51
N GLY A 98 2.09 10.07 3.86
CA GLY A 98 0.99 11.04 3.83
C GLY A 98 0.32 11.16 2.46
N SER A 99 1.11 11.18 1.39
CA SER A 99 0.57 11.25 0.02
C SER A 99 -0.29 10.03 -0.33
N CYS A 100 0.14 8.84 0.09
CA CYS A 100 -0.65 7.63 -0.15
C CYS A 100 -1.92 7.59 0.70
N ARG A 101 -1.88 8.10 1.93
CA ARG A 101 -3.09 8.23 2.76
C ARG A 101 -4.12 9.12 2.08
N GLU A 102 -3.68 10.25 1.52
CA GLU A 102 -4.54 11.14 0.72
C GLU A 102 -5.16 10.39 -0.45
N LEU A 103 -4.33 9.71 -1.23
CA LEU A 103 -4.77 9.00 -2.43
C LEU A 103 -5.74 7.86 -2.11
N ILE A 104 -5.41 7.02 -1.14
CA ILE A 104 -6.26 5.90 -0.72
C ILE A 104 -7.64 6.42 -0.30
N TRP A 105 -7.67 7.46 0.55
CA TRP A 105 -8.90 8.04 1.04
C TRP A 105 -9.77 8.60 -0.10
N ASP A 106 -9.16 9.26 -1.09
CA ASP A 106 -9.86 9.83 -2.24
C ASP A 106 -10.55 8.76 -3.09
N TYR A 107 -9.97 7.57 -3.17
CA TYR A 107 -10.53 6.47 -3.96
C TYR A 107 -11.50 5.60 -3.17
N ASP A 108 -11.29 5.45 -1.86
CA ASP A 108 -12.25 4.73 -1.01
C ASP A 108 -12.08 5.11 0.45
N ARG A 109 -12.96 5.96 0.95
CA ARG A 109 -12.91 6.41 2.35
C ARG A 109 -13.26 5.31 3.37
N ASN A 110 -13.70 4.16 2.91
CA ASN A 110 -13.95 2.99 3.74
C ASN A 110 -12.84 1.94 3.62
N ALA A 111 -11.72 2.29 3.00
CA ALA A 111 -10.60 1.38 2.83
C ALA A 111 -10.03 0.96 4.18
N ARG A 112 -9.67 -0.32 4.25
CA ARG A 112 -8.90 -0.90 5.36
C ARG A 112 -7.42 -0.85 4.98
N VAL A 113 -6.58 -0.48 5.93
CA VAL A 113 -5.13 -0.39 5.70
C VAL A 113 -4.43 -1.28 6.71
N ILE A 114 -3.56 -2.16 6.22
CA ILE A 114 -2.72 -2.97 7.11
C ILE A 114 -1.52 -2.12 7.49
N VAL A 115 -1.35 -1.88 8.79
CA VAL A 115 -0.28 -1.04 9.33
C VAL A 115 0.50 -1.79 10.41
N PRO A 116 1.78 -1.42 10.67
CA PRO A 116 2.54 -2.05 11.73
C PRO A 116 2.01 -1.65 13.11
N SER A 117 2.21 -2.53 14.08
CA SER A 117 1.99 -2.24 15.49
C SER A 117 3.04 -2.98 16.33
N GLU A 118 3.07 -2.72 17.63
CA GLU A 118 4.03 -3.37 18.54
C GLU A 118 3.88 -4.90 18.56
N ASN A 119 2.67 -5.38 18.34
CA ASN A 119 2.35 -6.81 18.39
C ASN A 119 2.11 -7.40 16.99
N GLY A 120 2.67 -6.80 15.96
CA GLY A 120 2.51 -7.23 14.59
C GLY A 120 1.50 -6.39 13.81
N PRO A 121 1.30 -6.68 12.52
CA PRO A 121 0.42 -5.88 11.68
C PRO A 121 -1.05 -5.95 12.13
N VAL A 122 -1.71 -4.80 12.04
CA VAL A 122 -3.14 -4.65 12.38
C VAL A 122 -3.87 -3.90 11.28
N ILE A 123 -5.21 -3.93 11.32
CA ILE A 123 -6.05 -3.16 10.41
C ILE A 123 -6.36 -1.80 11.03
N ALA A 124 -6.19 -0.75 10.24
CA ALA A 124 -6.67 0.59 10.56
C ALA A 124 -7.61 1.06 9.45
N ALA A 125 -8.63 1.82 9.81
CA ALA A 125 -9.46 2.50 8.81
C ALA A 125 -8.68 3.69 8.24
N ILE A 126 -8.79 3.91 6.93
CA ILE A 126 -8.09 5.05 6.31
C ILE A 126 -8.49 6.38 6.95
N CYS A 127 -9.74 6.52 7.37
CA CYS A 127 -10.22 7.75 8.03
C CYS A 127 -9.51 8.03 9.36
N ASP A 128 -9.06 6.98 10.06
CA ASP A 128 -8.30 7.14 11.32
C ASP A 128 -6.84 7.52 11.07
N LEU A 129 -6.34 7.27 9.87
CA LEU A 129 -4.96 7.59 9.49
C LEU A 129 -4.81 9.00 8.92
N LEU A 130 -5.92 9.68 8.65
CA LEU A 130 -5.90 11.03 8.08
C LEU A 130 -7.15 11.81 8.52
N PRO A 131 -7.22 12.17 9.80
CA PRO A 131 -8.38 12.90 10.33
C PRO A 131 -8.48 14.30 9.73
N ASN A 132 -9.73 14.78 9.54
CA ASN A 132 -10.04 16.11 9.02
C ASN A 132 -9.38 16.41 7.66
N LYS A 133 -9.30 15.40 6.82
CA LYS A 133 -8.70 15.51 5.49
C LYS A 133 -9.47 16.48 4.60
N TYR A 134 -8.73 17.27 3.83
CA TYR A 134 -9.32 18.10 2.77
C TYR A 134 -10.00 17.22 1.72
N SER A 135 -11.20 17.65 1.29
CA SER A 135 -11.90 17.02 0.16
C SER A 135 -12.60 18.11 -0.66
N ARG A 136 -12.72 17.86 -1.95
CA ARG A 136 -13.52 18.71 -2.83
C ARG A 136 -15.02 18.48 -2.69
N GLU A 137 -15.41 17.34 -2.12
CA GLU A 137 -16.80 17.02 -1.88
C GLU A 137 -17.30 17.69 -0.59
N ARG A 138 -18.49 18.29 -0.65
CA ARG A 138 -19.04 19.06 0.47
C ARG A 138 -19.78 18.19 1.51
N THR A 139 -20.08 16.96 1.16
CA THR A 139 -20.98 16.08 1.94
C THR A 139 -20.28 14.85 2.49
N LEU A 140 -19.02 14.97 2.81
CA LEU A 140 -18.27 13.86 3.40
C LEU A 140 -18.42 13.77 4.91
#